data_a3c1010c2fd4c342d96bca1eeef01b38
#
_entry.id   a3c1010c2fd4c342d96bca1eeef01b38
#
_cell.length_a   1.000
_cell.length_b   1.000
_cell.length_c   1.000
_cell.angle_alpha   90.00
_cell.angle_beta   90.00
_cell.angle_gamma   90.00
#
_symmetry.space_group_name_H-M   'P 1'
#
loop_
_entity.id
_entity.type
_entity.pdbx_description
1 polymer ?
#
loop_
_entity_poly.entity_id
_entity_poly.type
_entity_poly.pdbx_seq_one_letter_code
_entity_poly.pdbx_strand_id
1 'polypeptide(L)'
;MSRGGAFKQAPILKADVVDEEKHIILVKFCSFGTVDSDGDMLMKGCISKSIQERGPASATNRKIQFLWQHETKNPIGRILSIQEKDDGGYATVQLSDFDAVPDARRAWVQMHEGVLNQFSIGYRYVWDKCDYDPDLDCLIVKEIILHEISVVTFGANEHTEYIGDMKALDDMERYVKALRETAPDEYEKVHNRILSMFKAEPAPAPLTSRSSVFEKLGQIKN
;
A
#
# COMPACT_ATOMS: atom_id res chain seq x y z
N MET A 1 -27.24 -13.79 32.92
CA MET A 1 -27.38 -14.65 31.73
C MET A 1 -26.62 -13.97 30.61
N SER A 2 -25.41 -14.44 30.38
CA SER A 2 -24.45 -13.91 29.36
C SER A 2 -24.76 -14.56 28.01
N ARG A 3 -25.02 -13.78 26.97
CA ARG A 3 -25.15 -14.26 25.60
C ARG A 3 -23.78 -14.14 24.95
N GLY A 4 -23.05 -15.25 24.87
CA GLY A 4 -21.83 -15.34 24.07
C GLY A 4 -22.17 -15.27 22.59
N GLY A 5 -21.65 -14.26 21.90
CA GLY A 5 -21.67 -14.17 20.46
C GLY A 5 -20.61 -15.13 19.90
N ALA A 6 -21.05 -16.17 19.20
CA ALA A 6 -20.17 -17.06 18.47
C ALA A 6 -19.65 -16.37 17.20
N PHE A 7 -18.35 -16.13 17.12
CA PHE A 7 -17.70 -15.77 15.87
C PHE A 7 -17.76 -16.98 14.90
N LYS A 8 -18.55 -16.87 13.86
CA LYS A 8 -18.52 -17.83 12.75
C LYS A 8 -17.27 -17.56 11.91
N GLN A 9 -16.28 -18.43 12.00
CA GLN A 9 -15.22 -18.51 11.01
C GLN A 9 -15.83 -18.87 9.65
N ALA A 10 -15.63 -18.04 8.66
CA ALA A 10 -15.96 -18.36 7.28
C ALA A 10 -15.03 -19.51 6.80
N PRO A 11 -15.53 -20.48 6.03
CA PRO A 11 -14.72 -21.58 5.54
C PRO A 11 -13.65 -21.04 4.58
N ILE A 12 -12.40 -21.44 4.83
CA ILE A 12 -11.27 -21.22 3.92
C ILE A 12 -11.54 -22.09 2.69
N LEU A 13 -11.97 -21.48 1.59
CA LEU A 13 -11.98 -22.11 0.29
C LEU A 13 -10.53 -22.30 -0.14
N LYS A 14 -10.11 -23.55 -0.37
CA LYS A 14 -8.84 -23.89 -1.01
C LYS A 14 -8.81 -23.19 -2.37
N ALA A 15 -8.00 -22.16 -2.47
CA ALA A 15 -7.69 -21.52 -3.73
C ALA A 15 -6.54 -22.25 -4.39
N ASP A 16 -6.74 -22.62 -5.65
CA ASP A 16 -5.71 -23.17 -6.52
C ASP A 16 -4.56 -22.16 -6.64
N VAL A 17 -3.36 -22.70 -6.69
CA VAL A 17 -2.08 -22.01 -6.80
C VAL A 17 -2.13 -21.03 -7.98
N VAL A 18 -2.17 -19.73 -7.69
CA VAL A 18 -1.95 -18.69 -8.68
C VAL A 18 -1.06 -17.61 -8.08
N ASP A 19 0.18 -17.59 -8.57
CA ASP A 19 1.19 -16.52 -8.47
C ASP A 19 1.51 -16.04 -7.02
N GLU A 20 2.14 -16.91 -6.24
CA GLU A 20 2.79 -16.58 -4.97
C GLU A 20 3.96 -15.57 -5.13
N GLU A 21 4.27 -15.15 -6.36
CA GLU A 21 5.45 -14.34 -6.68
C GLU A 21 5.32 -12.84 -6.38
N LYS A 22 4.12 -12.35 -6.08
CA LYS A 22 3.96 -10.91 -5.82
C LYS A 22 3.37 -10.67 -4.43
N HIS A 23 4.18 -10.81 -3.41
CA HIS A 23 3.82 -10.56 -2.01
C HIS A 23 3.29 -9.12 -1.79
N ILE A 24 2.04 -8.87 -2.21
CA ILE A 24 1.39 -7.57 -2.11
C ILE A 24 0.40 -7.60 -0.97
N ILE A 25 0.54 -6.65 -0.04
CA ILE A 25 -0.30 -6.48 1.14
C ILE A 25 -1.04 -5.14 1.11
N LEU A 26 -2.21 -5.10 1.72
CA LEU A 26 -2.95 -3.88 2.02
C LEU A 26 -2.94 -3.67 3.54
N VAL A 27 -2.57 -2.48 3.96
CA VAL A 27 -2.46 -2.10 5.37
C VAL A 27 -3.14 -0.78 5.65
N LYS A 28 -3.77 -0.66 6.83
CA LYS A 28 -4.14 0.61 7.43
C LYS A 28 -3.02 1.03 8.36
N PHE A 29 -2.32 2.10 8.05
CA PHE A 29 -1.10 2.48 8.75
C PHE A 29 -1.25 3.65 9.73
N CYS A 30 -2.35 4.37 9.67
CA CYS A 30 -2.73 5.38 10.66
C CYS A 30 -4.25 5.53 10.69
N SER A 31 -4.80 6.08 11.79
CA SER A 31 -6.21 6.49 11.88
C SER A 31 -6.32 7.98 12.12
N PHE A 32 -7.46 8.56 11.77
CA PHE A 32 -7.76 9.97 11.93
C PHE A 32 -8.77 10.19 13.04
N GLY A 33 -8.62 11.34 13.74
CA GLY A 33 -9.56 11.75 14.78
C GLY A 33 -9.51 10.93 16.06
N THR A 34 -8.48 10.13 16.25
CA THR A 34 -8.19 9.35 17.49
C THR A 34 -6.86 9.80 18.06
N VAL A 35 -6.80 9.96 19.38
CA VAL A 35 -5.54 10.24 20.10
C VAL A 35 -4.75 8.96 20.18
N ASP A 36 -3.51 8.98 19.76
CA ASP A 36 -2.60 7.84 19.88
C ASP A 36 -1.81 7.86 21.19
N SER A 37 -0.95 6.86 21.43
CA SER A 37 -0.17 6.75 22.67
C SER A 37 0.88 7.84 22.85
N ASP A 38 1.23 8.55 21.79
CA ASP A 38 2.19 9.66 21.82
C ASP A 38 1.49 11.00 22.11
N GLY A 39 0.16 11.00 22.22
CA GLY A 39 -0.67 12.17 22.45
C GLY A 39 -0.99 12.96 21.18
N ASP A 40 -0.86 12.34 20.01
CA ASP A 40 -1.18 12.96 18.73
C ASP A 40 -2.57 12.56 18.22
N MET A 41 -3.30 13.52 17.68
CA MET A 41 -4.51 13.29 16.92
C MET A 41 -4.27 13.73 15.47
N LEU A 42 -4.07 12.76 14.60
CA LEU A 42 -3.94 13.03 13.16
C LEU A 42 -5.30 13.40 12.57
N MET A 43 -5.34 14.50 11.85
CA MET A 43 -6.55 14.94 11.16
C MET A 43 -6.54 14.46 9.71
N LYS A 44 -7.73 14.13 9.18
CA LYS A 44 -7.88 13.83 7.75
C LYS A 44 -7.29 14.97 6.91
N GLY A 45 -6.50 14.61 5.90
CA GLY A 45 -5.75 15.56 5.07
C GLY A 45 -4.30 15.77 5.51
N CYS A 46 -3.92 15.33 6.72
CA CYS A 46 -2.59 15.61 7.26
C CYS A 46 -1.43 14.97 6.47
N ILE A 47 -1.69 13.89 5.72
CA ILE A 47 -0.68 13.21 4.89
C ILE A 47 -0.82 13.54 3.39
N SER A 48 -1.86 14.25 2.96
CA SER A 48 -2.17 14.51 1.55
C SER A 48 -0.99 15.13 0.79
N LYS A 49 -0.35 16.14 1.37
CA LYS A 49 0.82 16.80 0.77
C LYS A 49 2.03 15.87 0.68
N SER A 50 2.26 15.06 1.71
CA SER A 50 3.33 14.05 1.69
C SER A 50 3.09 13.01 0.60
N ILE A 51 1.85 12.58 0.39
CA ILE A 51 1.49 11.66 -0.71
C ILE A 51 1.79 12.31 -2.07
N GLN A 52 1.41 13.57 -2.26
CA GLN A 52 1.65 14.30 -3.50
C GLN A 52 3.14 14.48 -3.78
N GLU A 53 3.92 14.89 -2.78
CA GLU A 53 5.33 15.24 -2.95
C GLU A 53 6.26 14.03 -2.90
N ARG A 54 5.91 12.98 -2.16
CA ARG A 54 6.79 11.85 -1.79
C ARG A 54 6.18 10.48 -1.99
N GLY A 55 4.92 10.40 -2.38
CA GLY A 55 4.25 9.15 -2.67
C GLY A 55 4.81 8.44 -3.91
N PRO A 56 4.33 7.23 -4.22
CA PRO A 56 4.86 6.41 -5.32
C PRO A 56 4.83 7.12 -6.68
N ALA A 57 3.79 7.89 -6.96
CA ALA A 57 3.60 8.60 -8.22
C ALA A 57 4.39 9.92 -8.35
N SER A 58 4.99 10.42 -7.25
CA SER A 58 5.74 11.69 -7.26
C SER A 58 7.03 11.57 -8.10
N ALA A 59 7.58 12.69 -8.54
CA ALA A 59 8.84 12.71 -9.31
C ALA A 59 10.10 12.68 -8.43
N THR A 60 9.97 12.83 -7.10
CA THR A 60 11.11 12.89 -6.17
C THR A 60 11.81 11.53 -6.01
N ASN A 61 13.11 11.57 -5.71
CA ASN A 61 13.86 10.40 -5.25
C ASN A 61 13.69 10.12 -3.74
N ARG A 62 13.06 11.05 -3.00
CA ARG A 62 12.81 10.92 -1.55
C ARG A 62 11.42 10.33 -1.31
N LYS A 63 11.21 9.09 -1.72
CA LYS A 63 9.93 8.37 -1.53
C LYS A 63 9.68 8.06 -0.07
N ILE A 64 8.39 7.95 0.28
CA ILE A 64 7.96 7.32 1.53
C ILE A 64 8.39 5.85 1.47
N GLN A 65 9.05 5.36 2.52
CA GLN A 65 9.60 4.01 2.59
C GLN A 65 8.67 3.07 3.35
N PHE A 66 8.78 1.75 3.09
CA PHE A 66 8.15 0.72 3.91
C PHE A 66 9.24 -0.05 4.65
N LEU A 67 9.22 0.01 5.99
CA LEU A 67 10.32 -0.45 6.83
C LEU A 67 9.89 -1.57 7.79
N TRP A 68 10.89 -2.28 8.31
CA TRP A 68 10.80 -3.17 9.45
C TRP A 68 11.09 -2.39 10.74
N GLN A 69 10.14 -2.35 11.69
CA GLN A 69 10.33 -1.85 13.07
C GLN A 69 10.99 -0.45 13.15
N HIS A 70 10.65 0.47 12.25
CA HIS A 70 11.29 1.81 12.15
C HIS A 70 12.79 1.81 11.84
N GLU A 71 13.35 0.67 11.45
CA GLU A 71 14.75 0.56 11.11
C GLU A 71 15.04 1.19 9.76
N THR A 72 15.56 2.42 9.75
CA THR A 72 15.80 3.19 8.51
C THR A 72 16.78 2.54 7.54
N LYS A 73 17.55 1.56 7.99
CA LYS A 73 18.47 0.75 7.17
C LYS A 73 17.84 -0.54 6.65
N ASN A 74 16.59 -0.81 7.02
CA ASN A 74 15.91 -2.06 6.71
C ASN A 74 14.58 -1.85 5.97
N PRO A 75 14.61 -1.36 4.71
CA PRO A 75 13.43 -1.32 3.87
C PRO A 75 13.06 -2.74 3.44
N ILE A 76 11.82 -3.14 3.68
CA ILE A 76 11.32 -4.50 3.42
C ILE A 76 10.32 -4.58 2.27
N GLY A 77 10.07 -3.46 1.59
CA GLY A 77 9.14 -3.43 0.47
C GLY A 77 9.06 -2.06 -0.17
N ARG A 78 8.34 -2.00 -1.29
CA ARG A 78 8.00 -0.76 -1.96
C ARG A 78 6.51 -0.47 -1.85
N ILE A 79 6.18 0.77 -1.61
CA ILE A 79 4.79 1.21 -1.59
C ILE A 79 4.33 1.39 -3.04
N LEU A 80 3.23 0.73 -3.41
CA LEU A 80 2.61 0.82 -4.73
C LEU A 80 1.59 1.96 -4.79
N SER A 81 0.81 2.14 -3.72
CA SER A 81 -0.15 3.24 -3.59
C SER A 81 -0.32 3.65 -2.13
N ILE A 82 -0.69 4.90 -1.91
CA ILE A 82 -1.12 5.44 -0.61
C ILE A 82 -2.41 6.20 -0.84
N GLN A 83 -3.39 6.00 0.04
CA GLN A 83 -4.68 6.66 -0.01
C GLN A 83 -5.10 7.13 1.37
N GLU A 84 -5.71 8.31 1.46
CA GLU A 84 -6.46 8.74 2.62
C GLU A 84 -7.93 8.35 2.44
N LYS A 85 -8.50 7.67 3.43
CA LYS A 85 -9.93 7.45 3.58
C LYS A 85 -10.47 8.31 4.71
N ASP A 86 -11.76 8.20 5.03
CA ASP A 86 -12.36 9.01 6.10
C ASP A 86 -11.79 8.66 7.48
N ASP A 87 -11.38 7.42 7.67
CA ASP A 87 -10.98 6.84 8.96
C ASP A 87 -9.46 6.65 9.09
N GLY A 88 -8.66 6.97 8.06
CA GLY A 88 -7.20 6.79 8.15
C GLY A 88 -6.47 6.72 6.82
N GLY A 89 -5.17 6.43 6.92
CA GLY A 89 -4.25 6.22 5.81
C GLY A 89 -4.08 4.74 5.47
N TYR A 90 -4.15 4.42 4.18
CA TYR A 90 -4.02 3.07 3.64
C TYR A 90 -2.89 2.99 2.64
N ALA A 91 -2.14 1.90 2.67
CA ALA A 91 -1.06 1.65 1.72
C ALA A 91 -1.17 0.26 1.12
N THR A 92 -0.98 0.16 -0.20
CA THR A 92 -0.69 -1.09 -0.89
C THR A 92 0.81 -1.20 -1.02
N VAL A 93 1.37 -2.30 -0.52
CA VAL A 93 2.82 -2.52 -0.45
C VAL A 93 3.17 -3.83 -1.11
N GLN A 94 4.17 -3.83 -1.97
CA GLN A 94 4.81 -5.03 -2.45
C GLN A 94 6.04 -5.29 -1.58
N LEU A 95 6.06 -6.41 -0.86
CA LEU A 95 7.23 -6.84 -0.12
C LEU A 95 8.38 -7.18 -1.08
N SER A 96 9.59 -6.97 -0.62
CA SER A 96 10.81 -7.31 -1.36
C SER A 96 10.96 -8.82 -1.51
N ASP A 97 11.82 -9.23 -2.43
CA ASP A 97 12.20 -10.62 -2.61
C ASP A 97 12.64 -11.25 -1.28
N PHE A 98 12.09 -12.41 -0.94
CA PHE A 98 12.26 -13.04 0.37
C PHE A 98 13.63 -13.66 0.59
N ASP A 99 14.34 -14.02 -0.49
CA ASP A 99 15.68 -14.56 -0.40
C ASP A 99 16.71 -13.43 -0.26
N ALA A 100 16.45 -12.30 -0.92
CA ALA A 100 17.34 -11.13 -0.85
C ALA A 100 17.11 -10.29 0.41
N VAL A 101 15.86 -10.25 0.95
CA VAL A 101 15.48 -9.45 2.12
C VAL A 101 14.72 -10.34 3.13
N PRO A 102 15.44 -11.06 4.00
CA PRO A 102 14.84 -12.02 4.95
C PRO A 102 13.78 -11.42 5.89
N ASP A 103 13.90 -10.15 6.24
CA ASP A 103 12.91 -9.48 7.09
C ASP A 103 11.59 -9.18 6.35
N ALA A 104 11.61 -9.10 5.02
CA ALA A 104 10.38 -9.07 4.22
C ALA A 104 9.61 -10.39 4.36
N ARG A 105 10.31 -11.53 4.29
CA ARG A 105 9.73 -12.85 4.52
C ARG A 105 9.22 -13.01 5.95
N ARG A 106 10.01 -12.54 6.94
CA ARG A 106 9.60 -12.55 8.35
C ARG A 106 8.31 -11.76 8.55
N ALA A 107 8.25 -10.54 8.03
CA ALA A 107 7.06 -9.69 8.11
C ALA A 107 5.84 -10.39 7.50
N TRP A 108 5.99 -10.96 6.30
CA TRP A 108 4.95 -11.73 5.62
C TRP A 108 4.41 -12.86 6.50
N VAL A 109 5.28 -13.75 6.97
CA VAL A 109 4.90 -14.90 7.78
C VAL A 109 4.21 -14.44 9.07
N GLN A 110 4.78 -13.47 9.78
CA GLN A 110 4.24 -13.01 11.06
C GLN A 110 2.91 -12.26 10.93
N MET A 111 2.67 -11.56 9.83
CA MET A 111 1.37 -10.96 9.54
C MET A 111 0.31 -12.03 9.26
N HIS A 112 0.64 -13.08 8.51
CA HIS A 112 -0.28 -14.18 8.21
C HIS A 112 -0.60 -15.04 9.44
N GLU A 113 0.37 -15.19 10.33
CA GLU A 113 0.18 -15.89 11.60
C GLU A 113 -0.54 -15.04 12.66
N GLY A 114 -0.82 -13.75 12.35
CA GLY A 114 -1.42 -12.81 13.29
C GLY A 114 -0.50 -12.39 14.43
N VAL A 115 0.82 -12.64 14.32
CA VAL A 115 1.83 -12.22 15.28
C VAL A 115 2.10 -10.72 15.18
N LEU A 116 2.17 -10.21 13.96
CA LEU A 116 2.27 -8.79 13.65
C LEU A 116 1.02 -8.33 12.91
N ASN A 117 0.33 -7.36 13.49
CA ASN A 117 -0.87 -6.76 12.90
C ASN A 117 -0.92 -5.24 13.07
N GLN A 118 0.13 -4.65 13.64
CA GLN A 118 0.20 -3.22 13.88
C GLN A 118 1.20 -2.53 12.96
N PHE A 119 0.88 -1.27 12.67
CA PHE A 119 1.70 -0.39 11.84
C PHE A 119 1.92 0.93 12.57
N SER A 120 2.99 1.60 12.20
CA SER A 120 3.35 2.91 12.70
C SER A 120 3.93 3.75 11.57
N ILE A 121 4.10 5.04 11.80
CA ILE A 121 4.63 5.99 10.81
C ILE A 121 5.76 6.80 11.40
N GLY A 122 6.79 7.03 10.60
CA GLY A 122 7.84 7.99 10.92
C GLY A 122 7.62 9.29 10.16
N TYR A 123 7.45 10.39 10.87
CA TYR A 123 7.14 11.69 10.29
C TYR A 123 7.81 12.83 11.04
N ARG A 124 7.72 14.03 10.46
CA ARG A 124 8.01 15.29 11.16
C ARG A 124 6.79 16.18 11.16
N TYR A 125 6.59 16.87 12.26
CA TYR A 125 5.54 17.86 12.37
C TYR A 125 5.80 19.07 11.45
N VAL A 126 4.72 19.59 10.88
CA VAL A 126 4.66 20.94 10.34
C VAL A 126 4.04 21.80 11.43
N TRP A 127 4.87 22.36 12.33
CA TRP A 127 4.43 22.99 13.57
C TRP A 127 3.35 24.07 13.38
N ASP A 128 3.41 24.83 12.29
CA ASP A 128 2.41 25.85 11.94
C ASP A 128 1.04 25.23 11.62
N LYS A 129 0.96 23.90 11.54
CA LYS A 129 -0.24 23.11 11.27
C LYS A 129 -0.62 22.20 12.44
N CYS A 130 -0.10 22.47 13.61
CA CYS A 130 -0.40 21.76 14.84
C CYS A 130 -1.08 22.70 15.83
N ASP A 131 -2.12 22.23 16.49
CA ASP A 131 -2.78 22.93 17.60
C ASP A 131 -2.82 22.00 18.81
N TYR A 132 -2.75 22.58 20.02
CA TYR A 132 -2.94 21.80 21.24
C TYR A 132 -4.40 21.90 21.71
N ASP A 133 -4.99 20.76 22.00
CA ASP A 133 -6.33 20.66 22.59
C ASP A 133 -6.21 20.38 24.10
N PRO A 134 -6.53 21.36 24.97
CA PRO A 134 -6.40 21.20 26.41
C PRO A 134 -7.48 20.30 27.03
N ASP A 135 -8.60 20.10 26.35
CA ASP A 135 -9.72 19.27 26.84
C ASP A 135 -9.42 17.77 26.61
N LEU A 136 -8.73 17.46 25.52
CA LEU A 136 -8.32 16.11 25.17
C LEU A 136 -6.88 15.80 25.57
N ASP A 137 -6.13 16.82 26.02
CA ASP A 137 -4.71 16.73 26.36
C ASP A 137 -3.88 16.11 25.20
N CYS A 138 -4.11 16.60 23.97
CA CYS A 138 -3.46 16.06 22.78
C CYS A 138 -3.04 17.16 21.79
N LEU A 139 -2.13 16.80 20.89
CA LEU A 139 -1.72 17.63 19.77
C LEU A 139 -2.59 17.29 18.54
N ILE A 140 -3.37 18.26 18.07
CA ILE A 140 -4.14 18.16 16.83
C ILE A 140 -3.19 18.42 15.66
N VAL A 141 -2.91 17.39 14.85
CA VAL A 141 -1.93 17.43 13.77
C VAL A 141 -2.64 17.49 12.42
N LYS A 142 -2.56 18.65 11.75
CA LYS A 142 -3.24 18.91 10.47
C LYS A 142 -2.36 18.73 9.23
N GLU A 143 -1.04 18.69 9.38
CA GLU A 143 -0.07 18.40 8.31
C GLU A 143 1.19 17.79 8.90
N ILE A 144 1.68 16.73 8.24
CA ILE A 144 2.97 16.08 8.56
C ILE A 144 3.83 15.91 7.31
N ILE A 145 5.15 15.77 7.54
CA ILE A 145 6.07 15.29 6.52
C ILE A 145 6.31 13.80 6.78
N LEU A 146 5.54 12.95 6.09
CA LEU A 146 5.61 11.50 6.21
C LEU A 146 6.89 10.98 5.55
N HIS A 147 7.69 10.21 6.29
CA HIS A 147 8.95 9.64 5.83
C HIS A 147 8.84 8.15 5.52
N GLU A 148 8.13 7.42 6.40
CA GLU A 148 8.04 5.98 6.29
C GLU A 148 6.76 5.44 6.95
N ILE A 149 6.43 4.22 6.57
CA ILE A 149 5.40 3.37 7.16
C ILE A 149 6.12 2.09 7.58
N SER A 150 5.91 1.64 8.80
CA SER A 150 6.54 0.43 9.34
C SER A 150 5.54 -0.60 9.80
N VAL A 151 5.83 -1.88 9.55
CA VAL A 151 5.24 -2.96 10.34
C VAL A 151 5.97 -3.02 11.68
N VAL A 152 5.24 -3.02 12.79
CA VAL A 152 5.81 -2.94 14.15
C VAL A 152 5.15 -3.94 15.09
N THR A 153 5.85 -4.26 16.17
CA THR A 153 5.30 -5.09 17.24
C THR A 153 4.29 -4.30 18.08
N PHE A 154 4.60 -3.03 18.36
CA PHE A 154 3.74 -2.11 19.09
C PHE A 154 3.67 -0.79 18.33
N GLY A 155 2.49 -0.47 17.83
CA GLY A 155 2.20 0.80 17.16
C GLY A 155 1.69 1.83 18.15
N ALA A 156 2.03 3.10 17.95
CA ALA A 156 1.46 4.19 18.73
C ALA A 156 -0.05 4.31 18.54
N ASN A 157 -0.56 3.93 17.37
CA ASN A 157 -1.98 3.93 17.05
C ASN A 157 -2.50 2.49 16.99
N GLU A 158 -3.34 2.12 17.97
CA GLU A 158 -3.92 0.76 18.09
C GLU A 158 -4.98 0.45 17.03
N HIS A 159 -5.43 1.45 16.27
CA HIS A 159 -6.40 1.28 15.19
C HIS A 159 -5.74 1.05 13.81
N THR A 160 -4.46 0.74 13.79
CA THR A 160 -3.78 0.25 12.57
C THR A 160 -3.98 -1.25 12.42
N GLU A 161 -3.97 -1.75 11.20
CA GLU A 161 -4.21 -3.18 10.97
C GLU A 161 -3.63 -3.71 9.65
N TYR A 162 -3.29 -4.99 9.65
CA TYR A 162 -3.08 -5.77 8.44
C TYR A 162 -4.44 -6.19 7.88
N ILE A 163 -4.79 -5.73 6.69
CA ILE A 163 -6.10 -5.97 6.09
C ILE A 163 -6.11 -7.29 5.31
N GLY A 164 -4.98 -7.67 4.74
CA GLY A 164 -4.84 -8.92 3.99
C GLY A 164 -3.91 -8.80 2.79
N ASP A 165 -3.71 -9.94 2.12
CA ASP A 165 -2.98 -10.00 0.87
C ASP A 165 -3.87 -9.61 -0.28
N MET A 166 -3.28 -8.91 -1.22
CA MET A 166 -3.90 -8.76 -2.53
C MET A 166 -3.56 -10.02 -3.36
N LYS A 167 -4.40 -11.03 -3.29
CA LYS A 167 -4.34 -12.18 -4.20
C LYS A 167 -4.69 -11.70 -5.59
N ALA A 168 -3.83 -11.97 -6.55
CA ALA A 168 -3.63 -11.25 -7.80
C ALA A 168 -4.87 -10.81 -8.63
N LEU A 169 -5.97 -11.50 -8.64
CA LEU A 169 -7.17 -11.11 -9.42
C LEU A 169 -8.39 -10.85 -8.54
N ASP A 170 -8.70 -11.72 -7.59
CA ASP A 170 -9.89 -11.58 -6.73
C ASP A 170 -9.80 -10.36 -5.82
N ASP A 171 -8.59 -10.01 -5.38
CA ASP A 171 -8.36 -8.85 -4.54
C ASP A 171 -8.27 -7.57 -5.36
N MET A 172 -7.84 -7.66 -6.63
CA MET A 172 -7.97 -6.55 -7.58
C MET A 172 -9.44 -6.24 -7.84
N GLU A 173 -10.30 -7.25 -7.98
CA GLU A 173 -11.74 -7.05 -8.13
C GLU A 173 -12.38 -6.44 -6.88
N ARG A 174 -12.00 -6.90 -5.69
CA ARG A 174 -12.47 -6.33 -4.42
C ARG A 174 -11.97 -4.90 -4.23
N TYR A 175 -10.70 -4.65 -4.55
CA TYR A 175 -10.11 -3.31 -4.50
C TYR A 175 -10.79 -2.37 -5.48
N VAL A 176 -10.99 -2.80 -6.72
CA VAL A 176 -11.70 -2.05 -7.76
C VAL A 176 -13.15 -1.79 -7.36
N LYS A 177 -13.81 -2.77 -6.75
CA LYS A 177 -15.18 -2.62 -6.23
C LYS A 177 -15.23 -1.64 -5.05
N ALA A 178 -14.30 -1.76 -4.11
CA ALA A 178 -14.18 -0.84 -2.98
C ALA A 178 -13.89 0.60 -3.45
N LEU A 179 -12.99 0.80 -4.41
CA LEU A 179 -12.72 2.10 -5.04
C LEU A 179 -13.97 2.68 -5.71
N ARG A 180 -14.73 1.85 -6.40
CA ARG A 180 -15.97 2.28 -7.07
C ARG A 180 -16.99 2.83 -6.07
N GLU A 181 -17.06 2.23 -4.88
CA GLU A 181 -18.02 2.61 -3.83
C GLU A 181 -17.54 3.83 -3.04
N THR A 182 -16.21 3.97 -2.81
CA THR A 182 -15.65 4.96 -1.87
C THR A 182 -14.93 6.14 -2.56
N ALA A 183 -14.45 5.98 -3.79
CA ALA A 183 -13.68 6.98 -4.52
C ALA A 183 -13.89 6.86 -6.05
N PRO A 184 -15.08 7.21 -6.58
CA PRO A 184 -15.43 7.01 -7.99
C PRO A 184 -14.45 7.64 -8.98
N ASP A 185 -13.91 8.82 -8.68
CA ASP A 185 -12.94 9.51 -9.54
C ASP A 185 -11.59 8.78 -9.64
N GLU A 186 -11.17 8.11 -8.58
CA GLU A 186 -9.97 7.27 -8.58
C GLU A 186 -10.23 5.91 -9.23
N TYR A 187 -11.44 5.36 -9.05
CA TYR A 187 -11.89 4.17 -9.75
C TYR A 187 -11.73 4.31 -11.27
N GLU A 188 -12.22 5.41 -11.84
CA GLU A 188 -12.12 5.68 -13.28
C GLU A 188 -10.66 5.70 -13.76
N LYS A 189 -9.75 6.30 -12.99
CA LYS A 189 -8.32 6.32 -13.32
C LYS A 189 -7.69 4.93 -13.29
N VAL A 190 -7.97 4.15 -12.25
CA VAL A 190 -7.46 2.78 -12.10
C VAL A 190 -8.07 1.86 -13.16
N HIS A 191 -9.38 1.97 -13.39
CA HIS A 191 -10.10 1.18 -14.38
C HIS A 191 -9.56 1.43 -15.80
N ASN A 192 -9.40 2.69 -16.19
CA ASN A 192 -8.83 3.04 -17.50
C ASN A 192 -7.38 2.59 -17.64
N ARG A 193 -6.59 2.62 -16.57
CA ARG A 193 -5.21 2.12 -16.59
C ARG A 193 -5.17 0.59 -16.73
N ILE A 194 -6.02 -0.14 -16.02
CA ILE A 194 -6.16 -1.59 -16.17
C ILE A 194 -6.60 -1.93 -17.60
N LEU A 195 -7.61 -1.27 -18.13
CA LEU A 195 -8.07 -1.48 -19.52
C LEU A 195 -6.97 -1.20 -20.54
N SER A 196 -6.10 -0.20 -20.29
CA SER A 196 -4.97 0.09 -21.18
C SER A 196 -3.90 -1.00 -21.17
N MET A 197 -3.75 -1.72 -20.05
CA MET A 197 -2.79 -2.84 -19.95
C MET A 197 -3.31 -4.10 -20.67
N PHE A 198 -4.64 -4.24 -20.79
CA PHE A 198 -5.27 -5.37 -21.51
C PHE A 198 -5.62 -5.04 -22.97
N LYS A 199 -5.51 -3.79 -23.41
CA LYS A 199 -5.50 -3.48 -24.83
C LYS A 199 -4.14 -3.93 -25.37
N ALA A 200 -4.07 -5.22 -25.75
CA ALA A 200 -2.95 -5.72 -26.49
C ALA A 200 -2.72 -4.81 -27.71
N GLU A 201 -1.50 -4.34 -27.90
CA GLU A 201 -1.11 -3.82 -29.23
C GLU A 201 -1.50 -4.90 -30.25
N PRO A 202 -2.11 -4.53 -31.38
CA PRO A 202 -2.40 -5.51 -32.41
C PRO A 202 -1.11 -6.26 -32.70
N ALA A 203 -1.16 -7.58 -32.62
CA ALA A 203 -0.02 -8.43 -32.92
C ALA A 203 0.61 -7.94 -34.23
N PRO A 204 1.93 -7.73 -34.30
CA PRO A 204 2.57 -7.33 -35.52
C PRO A 204 2.14 -8.30 -36.61
N ALA A 205 1.69 -7.76 -37.74
CA ALA A 205 1.20 -8.55 -38.86
C ALA A 205 2.17 -9.70 -39.14
N PRO A 206 1.72 -10.93 -39.36
CA PRO A 206 2.59 -12.05 -39.62
C PRO A 206 3.51 -11.70 -40.78
N LEU A 207 4.82 -11.87 -40.59
CA LEU A 207 5.83 -11.65 -41.64
C LEU A 207 5.52 -12.61 -42.80
N THR A 208 4.88 -12.12 -43.83
CA THR A 208 4.32 -12.90 -44.95
C THR A 208 5.35 -13.37 -45.96
N SER A 209 6.65 -13.07 -45.79
CA SER A 209 7.67 -13.70 -46.63
C SER A 209 9.09 -13.65 -45.99
N ARG A 210 9.86 -14.68 -46.29
CA ARG A 210 11.31 -14.78 -45.93
C ARG A 210 12.15 -13.65 -46.53
N SER A 211 11.66 -12.96 -47.55
CA SER A 211 12.38 -11.86 -48.25
C SER A 211 12.50 -10.58 -47.39
N SER A 212 11.54 -10.30 -46.52
CA SER A 212 11.54 -9.07 -45.70
C SER A 212 12.58 -9.10 -44.56
N VAL A 213 13.00 -10.28 -44.14
CA VAL A 213 14.02 -10.43 -43.11
C VAL A 213 15.42 -10.13 -43.67
N PHE A 214 15.69 -10.51 -44.91
CA PHE A 214 16.98 -10.27 -45.57
C PHE A 214 17.18 -8.81 -46.00
N GLU A 215 16.11 -8.09 -46.39
CA GLU A 215 16.19 -6.67 -46.68
C GLU A 215 16.53 -5.80 -45.47
N LYS A 216 16.02 -6.15 -44.27
CA LYS A 216 16.35 -5.43 -43.04
C LYS A 216 17.77 -5.70 -42.55
N LEU A 217 18.34 -6.86 -42.85
CA LEU A 217 19.73 -7.19 -42.47
C LEU A 217 20.74 -6.56 -43.47
N GLY A 218 20.33 -6.20 -44.70
CA GLY A 218 21.16 -5.52 -45.68
C GLY A 218 21.40 -4.03 -45.39
N GLN A 219 20.58 -3.39 -44.54
CA GLN A 219 20.71 -1.96 -44.22
C GLN A 219 21.59 -1.66 -42.99
N ILE A 220 22.19 -2.67 -42.38
CA ILE A 220 23.08 -2.51 -41.19
C ILE A 220 24.57 -2.51 -41.60
N LYS A 221 24.89 -2.54 -42.89
CA LYS A 221 26.25 -2.37 -43.36
C LYS A 221 26.33 -1.18 -44.30
N ASN A 222 26.51 0.01 -43.72
CA ASN A 222 27.33 1.11 -44.22
C ASN A 222 27.49 2.14 -43.09
#